data_15b5753442a931052233712eb32c3843
#
_entry.id   15b5753442a931052233712eb32c3843
#
_cell.length_a   1.000
_cell.length_b   1.000
_cell.length_c   1.000
_cell.angle_alpha   90.00
_cell.angle_beta   90.00
_cell.angle_gamma   90.00
#
_symmetry.space_group_name_H-M   'P 1'
#
loop_
_entity.id
_entity.type
_entity.pdbx_description
1 polymer ?
#
loop_
_entity_poly.entity_id
_entity_poly.type
_entity_poly.pdbx_seq_one_letter_code
_entity_poly.pdbx_strand_id
1 'polypeptide(L)'
;VENLLIRLADGAVLTKLGGEYWDTGEMRANRYDLRAAWSPDSRPVIEVASSRWDSDSFAYYRIDGATAAKLDLRALVEPVMTARLPPRNRQGNSFRVREDLPVTLDARGRASFTAMLYVPKGETSNDYKVAVNVRTQGGKPSAQVVSLRRARPD
;
A
#
# COMPACT_ATOMS: atom_id res chain seq x y z
N VAL A 1 -5.51 -19.00 5.70
CA VAL A 1 -5.10 -18.05 6.76
C VAL A 1 -5.57 -16.66 6.35
N GLU A 2 -6.20 -15.94 7.26
CA GLU A 2 -6.71 -14.59 7.03
C GLU A 2 -5.91 -13.57 7.84
N ASN A 3 -5.64 -12.42 7.24
CA ASN A 3 -5.06 -11.28 7.94
C ASN A 3 -6.19 -10.41 8.47
N LEU A 4 -6.19 -10.13 9.76
CA LEU A 4 -7.24 -9.41 10.44
C LEU A 4 -6.69 -8.19 11.17
N LEU A 5 -7.42 -7.08 11.11
CA LEU A 5 -7.21 -5.93 12.00
C LEU A 5 -8.09 -6.13 13.22
N ILE A 6 -7.46 -6.27 14.39
CA ILE A 6 -8.14 -6.60 15.65
C ILE A 6 -7.96 -5.46 16.65
N ARG A 7 -9.02 -5.11 17.37
CA ARG A 7 -8.95 -4.21 18.51
C ARG A 7 -8.46 -4.97 19.74
N LEU A 8 -7.32 -4.56 20.32
CA LEU A 8 -6.70 -5.29 21.42
C LEU A 8 -7.49 -5.25 22.73
N ALA A 9 -8.33 -4.22 22.93
CA ALA A 9 -9.07 -4.03 24.18
C ALA A 9 -10.09 -5.16 24.46
N ASP A 10 -10.67 -5.77 23.41
CA ASP A 10 -11.73 -6.76 23.53
C ASP A 10 -11.64 -7.88 22.48
N GLY A 11 -10.60 -7.90 21.66
CA GLY A 11 -10.43 -8.90 20.60
C GLY A 11 -11.36 -8.75 19.40
N ALA A 12 -12.13 -7.65 19.31
CA ALA A 12 -13.07 -7.45 18.21
C ALA A 12 -12.34 -7.31 16.87
N VAL A 13 -12.79 -8.05 15.85
CA VAL A 13 -12.31 -7.93 14.48
C VAL A 13 -12.92 -6.67 13.87
N LEU A 14 -12.07 -5.72 13.47
CA LEU A 14 -12.48 -4.47 12.84
C LEU A 14 -12.66 -4.61 11.34
N THR A 15 -11.76 -5.34 10.69
CA THR A 15 -11.85 -5.64 9.25
C THR A 15 -10.88 -6.74 8.86
N LYS A 16 -11.12 -7.34 7.69
CA LYS A 16 -10.15 -8.22 7.02
C LYS A 16 -9.17 -7.35 6.21
N LEU A 17 -7.90 -7.65 6.35
CA LEU A 17 -6.82 -7.04 5.56
C LEU A 17 -6.60 -7.81 4.27
N GLY A 18 -5.80 -7.25 3.36
CA GLY A 18 -5.38 -7.94 2.14
C GLY A 18 -4.29 -8.98 2.40
N GLY A 19 -3.88 -9.62 1.31
CA GLY A 19 -2.93 -10.73 1.34
C GLY A 19 -3.62 -12.04 1.72
N GLU A 20 -3.58 -12.99 0.81
CA GLU A 20 -4.02 -14.38 1.07
C GLU A 20 -2.77 -15.23 1.29
N TYR A 21 -2.73 -15.96 2.37
CA TYR A 21 -1.67 -16.93 2.59
C TYR A 21 -2.05 -18.23 1.85
N TRP A 22 -1.27 -18.54 0.84
CA TRP A 22 -1.42 -19.82 0.11
C TRP A 22 -0.54 -20.88 0.75
N ASP A 23 -1.14 -21.78 1.47
CA ASP A 23 -0.50 -23.00 1.92
C ASP A 23 -0.59 -24.05 0.78
N THR A 24 0.17 -23.81 -0.27
CA THR A 24 0.37 -24.81 -1.30
C THR A 24 1.74 -25.42 -1.09
N GLY A 25 1.94 -26.52 -0.50
CA GLY A 25 3.20 -27.24 -0.23
C GLY A 25 4.44 -26.99 -1.13
N GLU A 26 4.34 -26.16 -2.13
CA GLU A 26 5.42 -25.57 -2.94
C GLU A 26 5.84 -24.20 -2.40
N MET A 27 6.48 -24.22 -1.26
CA MET A 27 6.77 -23.10 -0.37
C MET A 27 7.59 -21.93 -0.94
N ARG A 28 7.96 -21.90 -2.19
CA ARG A 28 8.87 -20.86 -2.71
C ARG A 28 8.26 -19.90 -3.70
N ALA A 29 7.07 -20.19 -4.21
CA ALA A 29 6.49 -19.42 -5.30
C ALA A 29 5.64 -18.22 -4.83
N ASN A 30 4.98 -18.30 -3.68
CA ASN A 30 3.98 -17.31 -3.23
C ASN A 30 4.26 -16.84 -1.81
N ARG A 31 5.29 -16.04 -1.66
CA ARG A 31 5.55 -15.37 -0.40
C ARG A 31 4.69 -14.11 -0.35
N TYR A 32 3.74 -14.08 0.58
CA TYR A 32 2.98 -12.88 0.89
C TYR A 32 3.55 -12.24 2.15
N ASP A 33 4.03 -11.02 2.01
CA ASP A 33 4.51 -10.21 3.12
C ASP A 33 3.46 -9.15 3.44
N LEU A 34 2.99 -9.15 4.69
CA LEU A 34 2.12 -8.11 5.22
C LEU A 34 2.94 -7.14 6.07
N ARG A 35 2.86 -5.86 5.74
CA ARG A 35 3.45 -4.77 6.51
C ARG A 35 2.39 -3.78 6.92
N ALA A 36 2.58 -3.19 8.10
CA ALA A 36 1.69 -2.15 8.61
C ALA A 36 2.52 -0.93 9.05
N ALA A 37 2.09 0.25 8.63
CA ALA A 37 2.64 1.52 9.09
C ALA A 37 1.56 2.28 9.86
N TRP A 38 1.76 2.42 11.17
CA TRP A 38 0.85 3.11 12.06
C TRP A 38 1.20 4.59 12.17
N SER A 39 0.17 5.43 12.27
CA SER A 39 0.37 6.80 12.70
C SER A 39 0.70 6.87 14.19
N PRO A 40 1.32 7.96 14.68
CA PRO A 40 1.67 8.10 16.08
C PRO A 40 0.49 8.03 17.06
N ASP A 41 -0.73 8.41 16.61
CA ASP A 41 -1.95 8.33 17.43
C ASP A 41 -2.65 6.96 17.36
N SER A 42 -2.09 6.00 16.63
CA SER A 42 -2.58 4.62 16.46
C SER A 42 -4.02 4.50 15.94
N ARG A 43 -4.56 5.56 15.35
CA ARG A 43 -5.92 5.54 14.75
C ARG A 43 -5.91 5.19 13.28
N PRO A 44 -5.07 5.78 12.43
CA PRO A 44 -4.90 5.28 11.08
C PRO A 44 -3.72 4.31 10.96
N VAL A 45 -3.87 3.38 10.03
CA VAL A 45 -2.82 2.45 9.62
C VAL A 45 -2.80 2.30 8.11
N ILE A 46 -1.62 2.16 7.55
CA ILE A 46 -1.42 1.75 6.16
C ILE A 46 -1.02 0.30 6.14
N GLU A 47 -1.71 -0.48 5.35
CA GLU A 47 -1.42 -1.86 5.02
C GLU A 47 -0.72 -1.94 3.67
N VAL A 48 0.31 -2.77 3.59
CA VAL A 48 0.90 -3.24 2.33
C VAL A 48 0.97 -4.75 2.38
N ALA A 49 0.22 -5.41 1.51
CA ALA A 49 0.32 -6.86 1.31
C ALA A 49 0.90 -7.12 -0.07
N SER A 50 2.07 -7.75 -0.12
CA SER A 50 2.81 -7.97 -1.35
C SER A 50 2.97 -9.45 -1.63
N SER A 51 2.68 -9.86 -2.87
CA SER A 51 3.08 -11.14 -3.45
C SER A 51 4.51 -11.05 -4.01
N ARG A 52 4.94 -12.10 -4.68
CA ARG A 52 6.27 -12.15 -5.29
C ARG A 52 6.55 -10.99 -6.25
N TRP A 53 5.54 -10.53 -6.98
CA TRP A 53 5.71 -9.58 -8.10
C TRP A 53 4.94 -8.29 -7.95
N ASP A 54 3.94 -8.24 -7.06
CA ASP A 54 2.99 -7.15 -6.97
C ASP A 54 2.69 -6.81 -5.51
N SER A 55 2.27 -5.56 -5.24
CA SER A 55 1.57 -5.23 -4.00
C SER A 55 0.08 -5.37 -4.25
N ASP A 56 -0.45 -6.55 -3.92
CA ASP A 56 -1.83 -6.93 -4.21
C ASP A 56 -2.84 -6.07 -3.42
N SER A 57 -2.45 -5.64 -2.22
CA SER A 57 -3.19 -4.68 -1.42
C SER A 57 -2.26 -3.58 -0.93
N PHE A 58 -2.69 -2.35 -1.13
CA PHE A 58 -2.08 -1.16 -0.56
C PHE A 58 -3.18 -0.21 -0.15
N ALA A 59 -3.50 -0.18 1.14
CA ALA A 59 -4.67 0.49 1.67
C ALA A 59 -4.40 1.26 2.95
N TYR A 60 -5.16 2.32 3.14
CA TYR A 60 -5.24 3.08 4.38
C TYR A 60 -6.53 2.71 5.11
N TYR A 61 -6.46 2.53 6.41
CA TYR A 61 -7.60 2.30 7.27
C TYR A 61 -7.68 3.38 8.33
N ARG A 62 -8.83 4.01 8.46
CA ARG A 62 -9.18 4.88 9.58
C ARG A 62 -9.96 4.08 10.60
N ILE A 63 -9.40 3.96 11.79
CA ILE A 63 -10.04 3.28 12.92
C ILE A 63 -10.80 4.31 13.74
N ASP A 64 -12.09 4.04 13.95
CA ASP A 64 -12.95 4.84 14.81
C ASP A 64 -13.84 3.91 15.64
N GLY A 65 -13.46 3.76 16.92
CA GLY A 65 -14.12 2.84 17.84
C GLY A 65 -14.15 1.40 17.34
N ALA A 66 -15.33 0.94 16.92
CA ALA A 66 -15.56 -0.44 16.47
C ALA A 66 -15.48 -0.61 14.94
N THR A 67 -15.14 0.41 14.21
CA THR A 67 -15.15 0.39 12.74
C THR A 67 -13.80 0.75 12.15
N ALA A 68 -13.52 0.23 10.96
CA ALA A 68 -12.37 0.62 10.16
C ALA A 68 -12.84 1.00 8.75
N ALA A 69 -12.68 2.27 8.38
CA ALA A 69 -13.00 2.75 7.04
C ALA A 69 -11.77 2.61 6.14
N LYS A 70 -11.92 1.87 5.03
CA LYS A 70 -10.85 1.56 4.06
C LYS A 70 -10.79 2.61 2.95
N LEU A 71 -9.57 2.95 2.54
CA LEU A 71 -9.27 3.70 1.32
C LEU A 71 -8.19 2.95 0.53
N ASP A 72 -8.48 2.61 -0.71
CA ASP A 72 -7.53 1.97 -1.62
C ASP A 72 -6.50 2.99 -2.12
N LEU A 73 -5.27 2.91 -1.60
CA LEU A 73 -4.17 3.77 -2.01
C LEU A 73 -3.55 3.31 -3.32
N ARG A 74 -3.61 2.01 -3.65
CA ARG A 74 -3.12 1.49 -4.92
C ARG A 74 -3.91 2.09 -6.07
N ALA A 75 -5.24 2.01 -6.01
CA ALA A 75 -6.13 2.58 -7.03
C ALA A 75 -5.92 4.08 -7.25
N LEU A 76 -5.45 4.80 -6.22
CA LEU A 76 -5.11 6.21 -6.32
C LEU A 76 -3.74 6.46 -6.97
N VAL A 77 -2.73 5.69 -6.59
CA VAL A 77 -1.31 5.99 -6.88
C VAL A 77 -0.84 5.37 -8.18
N GLU A 78 -1.21 4.12 -8.44
CA GLU A 78 -0.76 3.37 -9.63
C GLU A 78 -1.09 4.08 -10.96
N PRO A 79 -2.29 4.64 -11.18
CA PRO A 79 -2.60 5.37 -12.40
C PRO A 79 -1.75 6.63 -12.59
N VAL A 80 -1.47 7.36 -11.50
CA VAL A 80 -0.66 8.59 -11.54
C VAL A 80 0.79 8.25 -11.89
N MET A 81 1.34 7.15 -11.36
CA MET A 81 2.67 6.66 -11.72
C MET A 81 2.72 6.18 -13.17
N THR A 82 1.73 5.37 -13.58
CA THR A 82 1.63 4.83 -14.95
C THR A 82 1.56 5.94 -16.00
N ALA A 83 0.86 7.04 -15.70
CA ALA A 83 0.78 8.19 -16.59
C ALA A 83 2.14 8.86 -16.83
N ARG A 84 3.15 8.66 -15.97
CA ARG A 84 4.53 9.15 -16.16
C ARG A 84 5.37 8.30 -17.10
N LEU A 85 4.91 7.09 -17.41
CA LEU A 85 5.62 6.22 -18.35
C LEU A 85 5.32 6.63 -19.81
N PRO A 86 6.26 6.39 -20.73
CA PRO A 86 6.00 6.49 -22.15
C PRO A 86 4.78 5.62 -22.53
N PRO A 87 3.93 6.03 -23.48
CA PRO A 87 2.70 5.30 -23.83
C PRO A 87 2.91 3.80 -24.10
N ARG A 88 4.00 3.43 -24.77
CA ARG A 88 4.37 2.04 -25.08
C ARG A 88 4.66 1.17 -23.84
N ASN A 89 4.92 1.80 -22.69
CA ASN A 89 5.31 1.12 -21.44
C ASN A 89 4.19 1.17 -20.37
N ARG A 90 2.98 1.61 -20.73
CA ARG A 90 1.89 1.77 -19.75
C ARG A 90 1.10 0.50 -19.49
N GLN A 91 1.26 -0.52 -20.32
CA GLN A 91 0.53 -1.78 -20.19
C GLN A 91 1.39 -2.87 -19.56
N GLY A 92 0.77 -3.74 -18.77
CA GLY A 92 1.42 -4.91 -18.19
C GLY A 92 2.44 -4.60 -17.10
N ASN A 93 2.33 -3.45 -16.43
CA ASN A 93 3.16 -3.12 -15.29
C ASN A 93 2.62 -3.79 -14.03
N SER A 94 3.54 -4.29 -13.19
CA SER A 94 3.25 -4.62 -11.80
C SER A 94 3.53 -3.41 -10.92
N PHE A 95 2.64 -3.15 -9.97
CA PHE A 95 2.81 -2.09 -8.96
C PHE A 95 3.34 -2.69 -7.67
N ARG A 96 4.44 -2.17 -7.15
CA ARG A 96 5.02 -2.65 -5.90
C ARG A 96 5.45 -1.51 -4.99
N VAL A 97 5.04 -1.55 -3.74
CA VAL A 97 5.62 -0.71 -2.68
C VAL A 97 6.94 -1.34 -2.23
N ARG A 98 8.04 -0.58 -2.27
CA ARG A 98 9.37 -1.09 -1.93
C ARG A 98 9.40 -1.66 -0.52
N GLU A 99 9.87 -2.90 -0.39
CA GLU A 99 9.92 -3.61 0.89
C GLU A 99 11.11 -3.21 1.75
N ASP A 100 12.18 -2.82 1.11
CA ASP A 100 13.43 -2.39 1.73
C ASP A 100 13.40 -0.92 2.19
N LEU A 101 12.35 -0.19 1.87
CA LEU A 101 12.18 1.21 2.25
C LEU A 101 10.94 1.42 3.14
N PRO A 102 11.00 2.38 4.07
CA PRO A 102 9.91 2.61 5.01
C PRO A 102 8.66 3.16 4.31
N VAL A 103 7.51 2.71 4.78
CA VAL A 103 6.24 3.41 4.63
C VAL A 103 6.00 4.17 5.92
N THR A 104 5.76 5.46 5.83
CA THR A 104 5.52 6.32 6.99
C THR A 104 4.16 6.99 6.90
N LEU A 105 3.53 7.18 8.04
CA LEU A 105 2.27 7.89 8.19
C LEU A 105 2.37 8.84 9.38
N ASP A 106 2.26 10.15 9.13
CA ASP A 106 2.34 11.14 10.19
C ASP A 106 0.95 11.42 10.82
N ALA A 107 0.95 12.15 11.94
CA ALA A 107 -0.26 12.52 12.66
C ALA A 107 -1.20 13.46 11.88
N ARG A 108 -0.72 14.06 10.79
CA ARG A 108 -1.51 14.95 9.91
C ARG A 108 -2.13 14.19 8.73
N GLY A 109 -1.94 12.86 8.68
CA GLY A 109 -2.44 12.01 7.59
C GLY A 109 -1.57 12.05 6.32
N ARG A 110 -0.32 12.52 6.43
CA ARG A 110 0.61 12.43 5.30
C ARG A 110 1.30 11.09 5.30
N ALA A 111 1.09 10.33 4.25
CA ALA A 111 1.79 9.09 3.96
C ALA A 111 2.95 9.36 3.01
N SER A 112 4.11 8.74 3.27
CA SER A 112 5.27 8.78 2.37
C SER A 112 5.85 7.38 2.21
N PHE A 113 6.18 7.02 0.98
CA PHE A 113 6.68 5.69 0.62
C PHE A 113 7.40 5.74 -0.73
N THR A 114 8.11 4.68 -1.04
CA THR A 114 8.64 4.45 -2.38
C THR A 114 7.88 3.30 -3.02
N ALA A 115 7.40 3.52 -4.25
CA ALA A 115 6.76 2.49 -5.05
C ALA A 115 7.44 2.40 -6.41
N MET A 116 7.39 1.22 -7.01
CA MET A 116 7.93 0.97 -8.34
C MET A 116 6.87 0.45 -9.28
N LEU A 117 7.04 0.78 -10.56
CA LEU A 117 6.39 0.10 -11.66
C LEU A 117 7.42 -0.81 -12.32
N TYR A 118 7.18 -2.09 -12.25
CA TYR A 118 8.00 -3.11 -12.86
C TYR A 118 7.42 -3.52 -14.21
N VAL A 119 8.25 -3.45 -15.24
CA VAL A 119 7.90 -3.89 -16.59
C VAL A 119 8.47 -5.30 -16.80
N PRO A 120 7.64 -6.35 -16.87
CA PRO A 120 8.13 -7.73 -16.89
C PRO A 120 9.06 -8.09 -18.05
N LYS A 121 9.02 -7.35 -19.14
CA LYS A 121 9.85 -7.57 -20.35
C LYS A 121 11.00 -6.57 -20.53
N GLY A 122 11.15 -5.65 -19.60
CA GLY A 122 12.22 -4.68 -19.64
C GLY A 122 12.88 -4.65 -18.27
N GLU A 123 14.13 -4.98 -18.17
CA GLU A 123 14.92 -5.06 -16.93
C GLU A 123 14.99 -3.76 -16.11
N THR A 124 14.09 -2.80 -16.37
CA THR A 124 14.12 -1.50 -15.71
C THR A 124 12.88 -1.31 -14.82
N SER A 125 13.11 -1.24 -13.54
CA SER A 125 12.13 -0.70 -12.59
C SER A 125 12.12 0.83 -12.66
N ASN A 126 10.94 1.42 -12.55
CA ASN A 126 10.79 2.85 -12.40
C ASN A 126 10.32 3.14 -10.98
N ASP A 127 11.25 3.54 -10.12
CA ASP A 127 10.99 3.84 -8.72
C ASP A 127 10.56 5.29 -8.55
N TYR A 128 9.56 5.50 -7.71
CA TYR A 128 9.04 6.82 -7.39
C TYR A 128 8.92 7.01 -5.88
N LYS A 129 9.44 8.12 -5.38
CA LYS A 129 9.12 8.62 -4.05
C LYS A 129 7.77 9.32 -4.11
N VAL A 130 6.83 8.83 -3.33
CA VAL A 130 5.42 9.26 -3.36
C VAL A 130 5.04 9.83 -2.00
N ALA A 131 4.30 10.93 -2.02
CA ALA A 131 3.62 11.42 -0.84
C ALA A 131 2.13 11.61 -1.14
N VAL A 132 1.30 11.17 -0.22
CA VAL A 132 -0.17 11.23 -0.28
C VAL A 132 -0.66 11.94 0.98
N ASN A 133 -1.55 12.90 0.84
CA ASN A 133 -2.29 13.46 1.96
C ASN A 133 -3.65 12.78 2.06
N VAL A 134 -3.92 12.18 3.20
CA VAL A 134 -5.22 11.59 3.54
C VAL A 134 -5.99 12.56 4.42
N ARG A 135 -7.25 12.75 4.10
CA ARG A 135 -8.20 13.55 4.89
C ARG A 135 -9.40 12.69 5.22
N THR A 136 -9.98 12.90 6.39
CA THR A 136 -11.22 12.23 6.79
C THR A 136 -12.31 13.26 6.95
N GLN A 137 -13.41 13.09 6.24
CA GLN A 137 -14.60 13.94 6.34
C GLN A 137 -15.82 13.04 6.55
N GLY A 138 -16.59 13.29 7.62
CA GLY A 138 -17.74 12.46 7.95
C GLY A 138 -17.41 10.98 8.14
N GLY A 139 -16.25 10.64 8.72
CA GLY A 139 -15.78 9.26 8.91
C GLY A 139 -15.25 8.57 7.65
N LYS A 140 -15.35 9.19 6.48
CA LYS A 140 -14.85 8.61 5.21
C LYS A 140 -13.48 9.17 4.86
N PRO A 141 -12.45 8.32 4.69
CA PRO A 141 -11.15 8.76 4.22
C PRO A 141 -11.17 9.05 2.72
N SER A 142 -10.48 10.10 2.34
CA SER A 142 -10.15 10.45 0.95
C SER A 142 -8.69 10.84 0.87
N ALA A 143 -8.07 10.75 -0.30
CA ALA A 143 -6.67 11.09 -0.43
C ALA A 143 -6.34 11.75 -1.76
N GLN A 144 -5.20 12.44 -1.76
CA GLN A 144 -4.63 13.09 -2.94
C GLN A 144 -3.12 12.84 -2.97
N VAL A 145 -2.60 12.47 -4.13
CA VAL A 145 -1.15 12.45 -4.38
C VAL A 145 -0.64 13.89 -4.42
N VAL A 146 0.23 14.24 -3.48
CA VAL A 146 0.77 15.62 -3.35
C VAL A 146 2.22 15.71 -3.84
N SER A 147 2.91 14.59 -3.97
CA SER A 147 4.25 14.53 -4.54
C SER A 147 4.48 13.20 -5.23
N LEU A 148 5.04 13.24 -6.42
CA LEU A 148 5.51 12.10 -7.18
C LEU A 148 6.83 12.47 -7.85
N ARG A 149 7.93 11.91 -7.38
CA ARG A 149 9.28 12.19 -7.91
C ARG A 149 9.96 10.86 -8.24
N ARG A 150 10.56 10.77 -9.41
CA ARG A 150 11.37 9.60 -9.77
C ARG A 150 12.52 9.48 -8.76
N ALA A 151 12.66 8.30 -8.16
CA ALA A 151 13.83 8.02 -7.34
C ALA A 151 15.06 7.92 -8.26
N ARG A 152 16.19 8.45 -7.83
CA ARG A 152 17.43 8.22 -8.52
C ARG A 152 17.87 6.79 -8.21
N PRO A 153 18.40 6.02 -9.18
CA PRO A 153 19.09 4.79 -8.84
C PRO A 153 20.29 5.18 -7.94
N ASP A 154 20.43 4.49 -6.84
CA ASP A 154 21.60 4.57 -5.97
C ASP A 154 22.80 3.92 -6.68
#